data_cd0dbe66ec841f28f2e924a058ca2515
#
_entry.id   cd0dbe66ec841f28f2e924a058ca2515
#
_cell.length_a   1.000
_cell.length_b   1.000
_cell.length_c   1.000
_cell.angle_alpha   90.00
_cell.angle_beta   90.00
_cell.angle_gamma   90.00
#
_symmetry.space_group_name_H-M   'P 1'
#
loop_
_entity.id
_entity.type
_entity.pdbx_description
1 polymer ?
#
loop_
_entity_poly.entity_id
_entity_poly.type
_entity_poly.pdbx_seq_one_letter_code
_entity_poly.pdbx_strand_id
1 'polypeptide(L)' 'MKNLKMKSARVAKDLTQQGLADAIGVSRQTISAIQKGDYNPTINLCIAICKTLDKTLDQLFWESED' A
#
# COMPACT_ATOMS: atom_id res chain seq x y z
N MET A 1 1.97 -8.39 10.02
CA MET A 1 0.95 -9.08 9.19
C MET A 1 1.04 -8.56 7.76
N LYS A 2 0.96 -9.44 6.79
CA LYS A 2 1.05 -9.06 5.37
C LYS A 2 -0.18 -8.28 4.93
N ASN A 3 0.03 -7.24 4.15
CA ASN A 3 -1.07 -6.45 3.60
C ASN A 3 -1.40 -6.93 2.19
N LEU A 4 -2.19 -7.99 2.11
CA LEU A 4 -2.60 -8.56 0.84
C LEU A 4 -3.61 -7.69 0.09
N LYS A 5 -4.36 -6.86 0.81
CA LYS A 5 -5.30 -5.92 0.20
C LYS A 5 -4.56 -4.89 -0.64
N MET A 6 -3.46 -4.36 -0.11
CA MET A 6 -2.61 -3.41 -0.83
C MET A 6 -1.98 -4.07 -2.06
N LYS A 7 -1.50 -5.30 -1.91
CA LYS A 7 -0.93 -6.05 -3.03
C LYS A 7 -1.96 -6.25 -4.14
N SER A 8 -3.16 -6.70 -3.80
CA SER A 8 -4.24 -6.92 -4.77
C SER A 8 -4.62 -5.64 -5.49
N ALA A 9 -4.76 -4.54 -4.75
CA ALA A 9 -5.12 -3.25 -5.35
C ALA A 9 -4.01 -2.75 -6.29
N ARG A 10 -2.75 -2.96 -5.90
CA ARG A 10 -1.61 -2.57 -6.73
C ARG A 10 -1.58 -3.35 -8.04
N VAL A 11 -1.75 -4.67 -7.95
CA VAL A 11 -1.75 -5.55 -9.13
C VAL A 11 -2.92 -5.21 -10.04
N ALA A 12 -4.08 -4.90 -9.47
CA ALA A 12 -5.27 -4.50 -10.25
C ALA A 12 -5.04 -3.23 -11.06
N LYS A 13 -4.11 -2.38 -10.62
CA LYS A 13 -3.73 -1.15 -11.35
C LYS A 13 -2.52 -1.37 -12.26
N ASP A 14 -2.07 -2.60 -12.43
CA ASP A 14 -0.88 -2.94 -13.21
C ASP A 14 0.38 -2.23 -12.74
N LEU A 15 0.48 -1.98 -11.44
CA LEU A 15 1.65 -1.33 -10.85
C LEU A 15 2.56 -2.35 -10.19
N THR A 16 3.87 -2.25 -10.49
CA THR A 16 4.88 -2.97 -9.73
C THR A 16 5.11 -2.27 -8.40
N GLN A 17 5.84 -2.92 -7.48
CA GLN A 17 6.24 -2.26 -6.23
C GLN A 17 7.03 -0.99 -6.53
N GLN A 18 7.93 -1.05 -7.50
CA GLN A 18 8.72 0.12 -7.90
C GLN A 18 7.83 1.20 -8.50
N GLY A 19 6.87 0.82 -9.34
CA GLY A 19 5.94 1.77 -9.94
C GLY A 19 5.12 2.51 -8.89
N LEU A 20 4.62 1.80 -7.90
CA LEU A 20 3.88 2.42 -6.79
C LEU A 20 4.80 3.34 -5.98
N ALA A 21 6.01 2.87 -5.68
CA ALA A 21 6.99 3.67 -4.94
C ALA A 21 7.32 4.97 -5.67
N ASP A 22 7.54 4.89 -6.99
CA ASP A 22 7.86 6.06 -7.80
C ASP A 22 6.68 7.06 -7.82
N ALA A 23 5.46 6.56 -7.90
CA ALA A 23 4.27 7.42 -7.92
C ALA A 23 4.09 8.20 -6.63
N ILE A 24 4.54 7.64 -5.51
CA ILE A 24 4.37 8.24 -4.17
C ILE A 24 5.63 9.02 -3.77
N GLY A 25 6.78 8.68 -4.33
CA GLY A 25 8.05 9.32 -3.99
C GLY A 25 8.79 8.66 -2.83
N VAL A 26 8.65 7.35 -2.68
CA VAL A 26 9.37 6.57 -1.67
C VAL A 26 10.17 5.47 -2.34
N SER A 27 11.00 4.76 -1.57
CA SER A 27 11.78 3.66 -2.12
C SER A 27 10.92 2.39 -2.26
N ARG A 28 11.33 1.51 -3.18
CA ARG A 28 10.68 0.22 -3.35
C ARG A 28 10.72 -0.59 -2.05
N GLN A 29 11.82 -0.50 -1.31
CA GLN A 29 11.95 -1.20 -0.04
C GLN A 29 10.87 -0.77 0.96
N THR A 30 10.49 0.51 0.95
CA THR A 30 9.42 1.01 1.81
C THR A 30 8.09 0.32 1.46
N ILE A 31 7.76 0.26 0.17
CA ILE A 31 6.54 -0.40 -0.28
C ILE A 31 6.58 -1.89 0.08
N SER A 32 7.71 -2.54 -0.17
CA SER A 32 7.87 -3.95 0.17
C SER A 32 7.70 -4.22 1.67
N ALA A 33 8.27 -3.37 2.50
CA ALA A 33 8.18 -3.51 3.95
C ALA A 33 6.75 -3.33 4.44
N ILE A 34 6.01 -2.37 3.89
CA ILE A 34 4.60 -2.15 4.23
C ILE A 34 3.78 -3.39 3.84
N GLN A 35 4.02 -3.91 2.65
CA GLN A 35 3.29 -5.06 2.14
C GLN A 35 3.55 -6.32 2.96
N LYS A 36 4.78 -6.48 3.48
CA LYS A 36 5.13 -7.60 4.34
C LYS A 36 4.62 -7.46 5.77
N GLY A 37 4.23 -6.26 6.16
CA GLY A 37 3.81 -5.97 7.54
C GLY A 37 4.98 -5.64 8.45
N ASP A 38 6.16 -5.36 7.92
CA ASP A 38 7.36 -5.04 8.68
C ASP A 38 7.51 -3.56 8.99
N TYR A 39 6.67 -2.73 8.40
CA TYR A 39 6.75 -1.29 8.55
C TYR A 39 5.35 -0.70 8.65
N ASN A 40 5.12 0.12 9.66
CA ASN A 40 3.85 0.81 9.85
C ASN A 40 3.92 2.18 9.19
N PRO A 41 3.24 2.40 8.06
CA PRO A 41 3.32 3.68 7.37
C PRO A 41 2.63 4.78 8.18
N THR A 42 3.09 6.02 7.99
CA THR A 42 2.42 7.18 8.55
C THR A 42 1.05 7.34 7.89
N ILE A 43 0.17 8.10 8.53
CA ILE A 43 -1.16 8.34 7.94
C ILE A 43 -1.04 9.05 6.58
N ASN A 44 -0.09 9.97 6.45
CA ASN A 44 0.13 10.66 5.17
C ASN A 44 0.55 9.69 4.07
N LEU A 45 1.42 8.73 4.40
CA LEU A 45 1.83 7.72 3.44
C LEU A 45 0.67 6.79 3.07
N CYS A 46 -0.14 6.40 4.05
CA CYS A 46 -1.33 5.60 3.80
C CYS A 46 -2.29 6.32 2.85
N ILE A 47 -2.50 7.61 3.06
CA ILE A 47 -3.38 8.41 2.19
C ILE A 47 -2.82 8.45 0.76
N ALA A 48 -1.50 8.65 0.61
CA ALA A 48 -0.87 8.68 -0.71
C ALA A 48 -1.03 7.35 -1.44
N ILE A 49 -0.85 6.25 -0.74
CA ILE A 49 -1.04 4.90 -1.31
C ILE A 49 -2.50 4.72 -1.74
N CYS A 50 -3.44 5.09 -0.88
CA CYS A 50 -4.86 4.95 -1.17
C CYS A 50 -5.27 5.77 -2.40
N LYS A 51 -4.80 7.00 -2.50
CA LYS A 51 -5.10 7.87 -3.65
C LYS A 51 -4.54 7.26 -4.94
N THR A 52 -3.31 6.76 -4.90
CA THR A 52 -2.67 6.18 -6.08
C THR A 52 -3.39 4.91 -6.53
N LEU A 53 -3.87 4.11 -5.59
CA LEU A 53 -4.55 2.85 -5.90
C LEU A 53 -6.07 3.00 -6.03
N ASP A 54 -6.59 4.21 -5.85
CA ASP A 54 -8.02 4.52 -5.94
C ASP A 54 -8.83 3.68 -4.94
N LYS A 55 -8.36 3.65 -3.71
CA LYS A 55 -8.98 2.91 -2.61
C LYS A 55 -9.11 3.80 -1.39
N THR A 56 -9.93 3.38 -0.44
CA THR A 56 -10.05 4.08 0.84
C THR A 56 -9.11 3.46 1.87
N LEU A 57 -8.91 4.16 2.99
CA LEU A 57 -8.05 3.66 4.07
C LEU A 57 -8.57 2.35 4.63
N ASP A 58 -9.88 2.23 4.81
CA ASP A 58 -10.45 1.00 5.34
C ASP A 58 -10.34 -0.16 4.35
N GLN A 59 -10.30 0.11 3.05
CA GLN A 59 -10.13 -0.93 2.04
C GLN A 59 -8.71 -1.51 2.04
N LEU A 60 -7.71 -0.72 2.39
CA LEU A 60 -6.31 -1.14 2.32
C LEU A 60 -5.67 -1.40 3.68
N PHE A 61 -6.03 -0.63 4.70
CA PHE A 61 -5.31 -0.64 5.97
C PHE A 61 -6.17 -0.99 7.17
N TRP A 62 -7.44 -1.19 6.99
CA TRP A 62 -8.31 -1.57 8.10
C TRP A 62 -8.46 -3.08 8.13
N GLU A 63 -8.23 -3.68 9.28
CA GLU A 63 -8.42 -5.11 9.44
C GLU A 63 -9.87 -5.41 9.80
N SER A 64 -10.44 -6.36 9.09
CA SER A 64 -11.78 -6.85 9.41
C SER A 64 -11.68 -7.89 10.50
N GLU A 65 -12.56 -7.82 11.47
CA GLU A 65 -12.61 -8.75 12.58
C GLU A 65 -13.32 -10.07 12.23
N ASP A 66 -13.84 -10.19 11.08
CA ASP A 66 -14.65 -11.36 10.69
C ASP A 66 -13.91 -12.67 10.62
#